data_d8362b72e109ad18543989304675d91e
#
_entry.id   d8362b72e109ad18543989304675d91e
#
_cell.length_a   1.000
_cell.length_b   1.000
_cell.length_c   1.000
_cell.angle_alpha   90.00
_cell.angle_beta   90.00
_cell.angle_gamma   90.00
#
_symmetry.space_group_name_H-M   'P 1'
#
loop_
_entity.id
_entity.type
_entity.pdbx_description
1 polymer ?
#
loop_
_entity_poly.entity_id
_entity_poly.type
_entity_poly.pdbx_seq_one_letter_code
_entity_poly.pdbx_strand_id
1 'polypeptide(L)'
;MTDVTQPKKKYGRPDDEHVINFMKIAKPAAIISILLTIASIFFIATKGLNLGLDFTGGVSAELNYQYAAKPADVISNLDKAGFKDAVVQTLGSNKDLIVRMPAQDLKVEDLSNTITKAVQLPNNTAVVHKVDSVGGQVGNELYLRSAGAVALAMLLMLIYVTIRFEFKLAVGAVLSLLHDVIVTIGIFAMMQWPFDLTVLAAILALIGFSLNDNIVVSDRIRENFRKIRGATPLEIVNIALTETLKRTIHTSMTLLLVVLAMMFLGGDGLHWFS
;
A
#
# COMPACT_ATOMS: atom_id res chain seq x y z
N MET A 1 37.05 -28.24 43.06
CA MET A 1 35.71 -27.65 43.03
C MET A 1 35.84 -26.27 42.35
N THR A 2 35.64 -26.26 41.06
CA THR A 2 35.70 -25.03 40.25
C THR A 2 34.31 -24.38 40.34
N ASP A 3 34.27 -23.27 41.04
CA ASP A 3 33.09 -22.39 41.14
C ASP A 3 32.80 -21.80 39.75
N VAL A 4 31.86 -22.41 39.04
CA VAL A 4 31.34 -21.88 37.79
C VAL A 4 30.46 -20.69 38.17
N THR A 5 31.07 -19.51 38.28
CA THR A 5 30.33 -18.25 38.43
C THR A 5 29.40 -18.07 37.24
N GLN A 6 28.14 -18.40 37.43
CA GLN A 6 27.10 -18.08 36.46
C GLN A 6 27.16 -16.57 36.16
N PRO A 7 27.16 -16.15 34.88
CA PRO A 7 27.18 -14.73 34.52
C PRO A 7 25.99 -14.04 35.23
N LYS A 8 26.31 -12.95 35.95
CA LYS A 8 25.28 -12.16 36.65
C LYS A 8 24.29 -11.67 35.60
N LYS A 9 23.04 -12.11 35.70
CA LYS A 9 21.93 -11.63 34.87
C LYS A 9 21.84 -10.12 34.97
N LYS A 10 22.11 -9.40 33.89
CA LYS A 10 22.24 -7.93 33.87
C LYS A 10 20.96 -7.21 34.37
N TYR A 11 19.79 -7.80 34.08
CA TYR A 11 18.48 -7.26 34.47
C TYR A 11 17.57 -8.29 35.15
N GLY A 12 18.13 -9.43 35.63
CA GLY A 12 17.41 -10.47 36.35
C GLY A 12 16.53 -11.40 35.53
N ARG A 13 16.63 -11.36 34.20
CA ARG A 13 15.87 -12.22 33.27
C ARG A 13 16.73 -13.33 32.68
N PRO A 14 16.14 -14.49 32.30
CA PRO A 14 16.87 -15.59 31.68
C PRO A 14 17.54 -15.24 30.33
N ASP A 15 16.97 -14.29 29.56
CA ASP A 15 17.35 -13.99 28.17
C ASP A 15 18.18 -12.70 28.03
N ASP A 16 18.71 -12.15 29.15
CA ASP A 16 19.47 -10.90 29.16
C ASP A 16 20.78 -10.95 28.33
N GLU A 17 21.24 -12.15 27.95
CA GLU A 17 22.49 -12.34 27.19
C GLU A 17 22.34 -12.07 25.69
N HIS A 18 21.09 -12.02 25.17
CA HIS A 18 20.82 -11.96 23.72
C HIS A 18 20.04 -10.70 23.30
N VAL A 19 20.19 -9.59 24.03
CA VAL A 19 19.54 -8.33 23.67
C VAL A 19 20.18 -7.70 22.45
N ILE A 20 19.41 -7.56 21.38
CA ILE A 20 19.84 -6.93 20.13
C ILE A 20 19.81 -5.41 20.28
N ASN A 21 20.89 -4.74 19.88
CA ASN A 21 20.99 -3.29 19.97
C ASN A 21 20.37 -2.58 18.74
N PHE A 22 19.05 -2.53 18.66
CA PHE A 22 18.31 -1.85 17.59
C PHE A 22 18.54 -0.35 17.56
N MET A 23 18.74 0.28 18.73
CA MET A 23 18.91 1.72 18.82
C MET A 23 20.21 2.22 18.18
N LYS A 24 21.19 1.34 17.93
CA LYS A 24 22.41 1.68 17.20
C LYS A 24 22.12 2.14 15.76
N ILE A 25 21.10 1.54 15.13
CA ILE A 25 20.70 1.87 13.75
C ILE A 25 19.51 2.84 13.67
N ALA A 26 18.99 3.32 14.81
CA ALA A 26 17.83 4.22 14.84
C ALA A 26 18.06 5.53 14.07
N LYS A 27 19.26 6.15 14.21
CA LYS A 27 19.58 7.40 13.48
C LYS A 27 19.61 7.22 11.96
N PRO A 28 20.39 6.28 11.39
CA PRO A 28 20.37 6.06 9.95
C PRO A 28 18.98 5.62 9.44
N ALA A 29 18.25 4.80 10.18
CA ALA A 29 16.89 4.42 9.83
C ALA A 29 15.95 5.64 9.76
N ALA A 30 16.01 6.54 10.75
CA ALA A 30 15.23 7.76 10.75
C ALA A 30 15.56 8.68 9.56
N ILE A 31 16.85 8.82 9.19
CA ILE A 31 17.25 9.61 8.03
C ILE A 31 16.66 9.01 6.74
N ILE A 32 16.76 7.70 6.54
CA ILE A 32 16.19 7.01 5.37
C ILE A 32 14.67 7.20 5.33
N SER A 33 13.98 7.04 6.46
CA SER A 33 12.53 7.23 6.58
C SER A 33 12.10 8.65 6.20
N ILE A 34 12.81 9.67 6.68
CA ILE A 34 12.55 11.07 6.34
C ILE A 34 12.77 11.32 4.85
N LEU A 35 13.86 10.80 4.28
CA LEU A 35 14.12 10.93 2.84
C LEU A 35 13.05 10.27 1.97
N LEU A 36 12.60 9.08 2.36
CA LEU A 36 11.50 8.38 1.69
C LEU A 36 10.20 9.19 1.77
N THR A 37 9.89 9.75 2.95
CA THR A 37 8.69 10.59 3.12
C THR A 37 8.74 11.83 2.24
N ILE A 38 9.89 12.53 2.21
CA ILE A 38 10.08 13.72 1.36
C ILE A 38 9.95 13.36 -0.13
N ALA A 39 10.60 12.27 -0.57
CA ALA A 39 10.49 11.79 -1.95
C ALA A 39 9.04 11.43 -2.31
N SER A 40 8.32 10.76 -1.40
CA SER A 40 6.91 10.41 -1.59
C SER A 40 6.03 11.64 -1.75
N ILE A 41 6.18 12.63 -0.87
CA ILE A 41 5.43 13.91 -0.96
C ILE A 41 5.77 14.63 -2.27
N PHE A 42 7.05 14.63 -2.67
CA PHE A 42 7.47 15.22 -3.94
C PHE A 42 6.78 14.57 -5.14
N PHE A 43 6.74 13.23 -5.22
CA PHE A 43 6.06 12.55 -6.32
C PHE A 43 4.55 12.73 -6.29
N ILE A 44 3.92 12.73 -5.13
CA ILE A 44 2.48 13.03 -4.99
C ILE A 44 2.18 14.45 -5.49
N ALA A 45 3.02 15.43 -5.15
CA ALA A 45 2.81 16.82 -5.54
C ALA A 45 3.09 17.10 -7.03
N THR A 46 4.08 16.42 -7.63
CA THR A 46 4.53 16.69 -9.01
C THR A 46 3.83 15.84 -10.05
N LYS A 47 3.63 14.54 -9.78
CA LYS A 47 3.00 13.63 -10.73
C LYS A 47 1.51 13.39 -10.44
N GLY A 48 1.07 13.59 -9.17
CA GLY A 48 -0.26 13.20 -8.72
C GLY A 48 -0.47 11.69 -8.70
N LEU A 49 -1.68 11.26 -8.37
CA LEU A 49 -2.10 9.86 -8.42
C LEU A 49 -2.77 9.58 -9.78
N ASN A 50 -2.46 8.41 -10.34
CA ASN A 50 -3.17 7.87 -11.49
C ASN A 50 -4.48 7.22 -11.01
N LEU A 51 -5.52 8.06 -10.81
CA LEU A 51 -6.80 7.61 -10.27
C LEU A 51 -7.44 6.59 -11.19
N GLY A 52 -7.95 5.50 -10.61
CA GLY A 52 -8.69 4.46 -11.29
C GLY A 52 -10.09 4.91 -11.74
N LEU A 53 -10.74 4.06 -12.51
CA LEU A 53 -12.09 4.27 -13.03
C LEU A 53 -13.11 4.55 -11.91
N ASP A 54 -12.93 3.90 -10.77
CA ASP A 54 -13.81 4.04 -9.61
C ASP A 54 -13.93 5.50 -9.12
N PHE A 55 -12.87 6.28 -9.31
CA PHE A 55 -12.79 7.67 -8.85
C PHE A 55 -13.01 8.70 -9.95
N THR A 56 -12.59 8.38 -11.18
CA THR A 56 -12.73 9.30 -12.32
C THR A 56 -14.04 9.15 -13.07
N GLY A 57 -14.67 7.99 -12.92
CA GLY A 57 -15.73 7.57 -13.84
C GLY A 57 -15.18 7.30 -15.25
N GLY A 58 -16.02 6.87 -16.15
CA GLY A 58 -15.66 6.60 -17.54
C GLY A 58 -15.78 5.14 -17.91
N VAL A 59 -15.02 4.74 -18.93
CA VAL A 59 -14.96 3.37 -19.44
C VAL A 59 -13.51 2.89 -19.39
N SER A 60 -13.29 1.66 -18.95
CA SER A 60 -12.01 0.97 -19.01
C SER A 60 -12.15 -0.33 -19.78
N ALA A 61 -11.21 -0.62 -20.66
CA ALA A 61 -11.14 -1.87 -21.39
C ALA A 61 -9.74 -2.48 -21.27
N GLU A 62 -9.66 -3.74 -20.84
CA GLU A 62 -8.43 -4.50 -20.81
C GLU A 62 -8.27 -5.29 -22.12
N LEU A 63 -7.13 -5.08 -22.76
CA LEU A 63 -6.81 -5.63 -24.06
C LEU A 63 -5.60 -6.55 -23.98
N ASN A 64 -5.69 -7.72 -24.58
CA ASN A 64 -4.54 -8.59 -24.79
C ASN A 64 -4.29 -8.76 -26.29
N TYR A 65 -3.09 -8.41 -26.73
CA TYR A 65 -2.63 -8.51 -28.10
C TYR A 65 -1.80 -9.77 -28.34
N GLN A 66 -1.89 -10.32 -29.54
CA GLN A 66 -1.07 -11.48 -29.94
C GLN A 66 0.43 -11.16 -29.89
N TYR A 67 0.80 -9.95 -30.30
CA TYR A 67 2.16 -9.41 -30.31
C TYR A 67 2.20 -8.09 -29.55
N ALA A 68 3.42 -7.61 -29.24
CA ALA A 68 3.60 -6.30 -28.60
C ALA A 68 2.92 -5.19 -29.42
N ALA A 69 2.08 -4.40 -28.78
CA ALA A 69 1.34 -3.31 -29.39
C ALA A 69 1.84 -1.96 -28.83
N LYS A 70 1.89 -0.95 -29.70
CA LYS A 70 2.26 0.42 -29.28
C LYS A 70 1.01 1.16 -28.84
N PRO A 71 0.97 1.73 -27.64
CA PRO A 71 -0.17 2.52 -27.17
C PRO A 71 -0.61 3.61 -28.14
N ALA A 72 0.35 4.28 -28.82
CA ALA A 72 0.06 5.34 -29.80
C ALA A 72 -0.80 4.88 -31.00
N ASP A 73 -0.59 3.65 -31.47
CA ASP A 73 -1.34 3.10 -32.61
C ASP A 73 -2.80 2.82 -32.19
N VAL A 74 -2.98 2.33 -30.96
CA VAL A 74 -4.31 2.05 -30.36
C VAL A 74 -5.07 3.36 -30.12
N ILE A 75 -4.40 4.39 -29.59
CA ILE A 75 -4.99 5.74 -29.40
C ILE A 75 -5.47 6.27 -30.76
N SER A 76 -4.64 6.21 -31.79
CA SER A 76 -5.02 6.71 -33.14
C SER A 76 -6.25 6.01 -33.70
N ASN A 77 -6.40 4.72 -33.46
CA ASN A 77 -7.57 3.95 -33.91
C ASN A 77 -8.83 4.28 -33.11
N LEU A 78 -8.68 4.47 -31.79
CA LEU A 78 -9.77 4.88 -30.91
C LEU A 78 -10.28 6.27 -31.28
N ASP A 79 -9.38 7.22 -31.55
CA ASP A 79 -9.72 8.59 -32.01
C ASP A 79 -10.52 8.57 -33.32
N LYS A 80 -10.13 7.71 -34.27
CA LYS A 80 -10.85 7.51 -35.54
C LYS A 80 -12.24 6.89 -35.34
N ALA A 81 -12.39 6.05 -34.29
CA ALA A 81 -13.67 5.45 -33.93
C ALA A 81 -14.59 6.40 -33.13
N GLY A 82 -14.12 7.62 -32.81
CA GLY A 82 -14.88 8.64 -32.09
C GLY A 82 -14.62 8.69 -30.59
N PHE A 83 -13.74 7.84 -30.06
CA PHE A 83 -13.35 7.83 -28.64
C PHE A 83 -12.24 8.85 -28.41
N LYS A 84 -12.59 10.11 -28.28
CA LYS A 84 -11.66 11.20 -27.95
C LYS A 84 -11.19 11.09 -26.51
N ASP A 85 -9.97 11.60 -26.28
CA ASP A 85 -9.35 11.64 -24.94
C ASP A 85 -9.13 10.25 -24.31
N ALA A 86 -9.00 9.21 -25.15
CA ALA A 86 -8.62 7.88 -24.70
C ALA A 86 -7.16 7.84 -24.24
N VAL A 87 -6.93 7.29 -23.06
CA VAL A 87 -5.60 7.05 -22.50
C VAL A 87 -5.30 5.56 -22.58
N VAL A 88 -4.15 5.20 -23.17
CA VAL A 88 -3.73 3.81 -23.31
C VAL A 88 -2.41 3.60 -22.58
N GLN A 89 -2.36 2.63 -21.69
CA GLN A 89 -1.19 2.28 -20.89
C GLN A 89 -0.88 0.79 -21.02
N THR A 90 0.38 0.41 -20.85
CA THR A 90 0.78 -1.00 -20.75
C THR A 90 0.48 -1.57 -19.36
N LEU A 91 -0.03 -2.79 -19.30
CA LEU A 91 -0.39 -3.49 -18.08
C LEU A 91 0.55 -4.70 -17.90
N GLY A 92 1.67 -4.51 -17.21
CA GLY A 92 2.66 -5.57 -16.94
C GLY A 92 3.50 -5.98 -18.16
N SER A 93 2.90 -6.24 -19.32
CA SER A 93 3.61 -6.61 -20.55
C SER A 93 3.28 -5.67 -21.72
N ASN A 94 4.13 -5.67 -22.76
CA ASN A 94 3.86 -4.89 -23.99
C ASN A 94 2.72 -5.46 -24.85
N LYS A 95 2.12 -6.58 -24.46
CA LYS A 95 0.97 -7.19 -25.11
C LYS A 95 -0.34 -6.82 -24.41
N ASP A 96 -0.26 -6.53 -23.12
CA ASP A 96 -1.40 -6.20 -22.29
C ASP A 96 -1.53 -4.70 -22.17
N LEU A 97 -2.62 -4.16 -22.66
CA LEU A 97 -2.92 -2.75 -22.63
C LEU A 97 -4.23 -2.50 -21.89
N ILE A 98 -4.26 -1.43 -21.14
CA ILE A 98 -5.50 -0.89 -20.57
C ILE A 98 -5.83 0.42 -21.28
N VAL A 99 -7.06 0.48 -21.76
CA VAL A 99 -7.64 1.68 -22.39
C VAL A 99 -8.60 2.30 -21.39
N ARG A 100 -8.47 3.59 -21.17
CA ARG A 100 -9.41 4.39 -20.36
C ARG A 100 -9.94 5.54 -21.20
N MET A 101 -11.21 5.81 -21.10
CA MET A 101 -11.87 6.88 -21.84
C MET A 101 -12.97 7.52 -21.00
N PRO A 102 -13.33 8.78 -21.27
CA PRO A 102 -14.44 9.45 -20.58
C PRO A 102 -15.75 8.65 -20.66
N ALA A 103 -16.67 8.91 -19.75
CA ALA A 103 -17.99 8.27 -19.73
C ALA A 103 -18.68 8.42 -21.09
N GLN A 104 -19.26 7.33 -21.57
CA GLN A 104 -19.98 7.27 -22.83
C GLN A 104 -21.46 6.99 -22.56
N ASP A 105 -22.35 7.64 -23.31
CA ASP A 105 -23.80 7.44 -23.21
C ASP A 105 -24.30 6.18 -23.94
N LEU A 106 -23.43 5.19 -24.12
CA LEU A 106 -23.74 3.91 -24.77
C LEU A 106 -23.89 2.80 -23.73
N LYS A 107 -24.69 1.79 -24.07
CA LYS A 107 -24.78 0.57 -23.27
C LYS A 107 -23.44 -0.20 -23.30
N VAL A 108 -23.10 -0.85 -22.22
CA VAL A 108 -21.82 -1.57 -22.06
C VAL A 108 -21.60 -2.61 -23.17
N GLU A 109 -22.64 -3.28 -23.62
CA GLU A 109 -22.59 -4.27 -24.72
C GLU A 109 -22.22 -3.62 -26.06
N ASP A 110 -22.82 -2.48 -26.41
CA ASP A 110 -22.53 -1.72 -27.62
C ASP A 110 -21.12 -1.11 -27.56
N LEU A 111 -20.71 -0.63 -26.39
CA LEU A 111 -19.36 -0.16 -26.11
C LEU A 111 -18.32 -1.27 -26.32
N SER A 112 -18.53 -2.45 -25.76
CA SER A 112 -17.64 -3.59 -25.90
C SER A 112 -17.43 -3.97 -27.37
N ASN A 113 -18.52 -4.04 -28.13
CA ASN A 113 -18.46 -4.35 -29.56
C ASN A 113 -17.73 -3.28 -30.37
N THR A 114 -17.96 -2.01 -30.07
CA THR A 114 -17.35 -0.87 -30.76
C THR A 114 -15.86 -0.78 -30.43
N ILE A 115 -15.48 -0.93 -29.15
CA ILE A 115 -14.09 -0.95 -28.70
C ILE A 115 -13.36 -2.12 -29.35
N THR A 116 -13.95 -3.33 -29.33
CA THR A 116 -13.34 -4.53 -29.93
C THR A 116 -13.00 -4.32 -31.41
N LYS A 117 -13.83 -3.60 -32.15
CA LYS A 117 -13.55 -3.28 -33.56
C LYS A 117 -12.48 -2.18 -33.70
N ALA A 118 -12.52 -1.16 -32.84
CA ALA A 118 -11.63 -0.01 -32.90
C ALA A 118 -10.19 -0.35 -32.54
N VAL A 119 -9.98 -1.29 -31.61
CA VAL A 119 -8.64 -1.61 -31.11
C VAL A 119 -7.86 -2.60 -31.99
N GLN A 120 -8.46 -3.14 -33.06
CA GLN A 120 -7.76 -4.06 -33.95
C GLN A 120 -6.64 -3.33 -34.71
N LEU A 121 -5.46 -3.93 -34.70
CA LEU A 121 -4.31 -3.44 -35.46
C LEU A 121 -4.04 -4.36 -36.67
N PRO A 122 -3.48 -3.83 -37.77
CA PRO A 122 -3.06 -4.65 -38.89
C PRO A 122 -2.08 -5.74 -38.44
N ASN A 123 -2.44 -7.03 -38.69
CA ASN A 123 -1.64 -8.19 -38.29
C ASN A 123 -1.44 -8.42 -36.79
N ASN A 124 -2.20 -7.75 -35.91
CA ASN A 124 -2.10 -7.92 -34.48
C ASN A 124 -3.49 -7.83 -33.82
N THR A 125 -4.15 -8.97 -33.65
CA THR A 125 -5.50 -9.04 -33.11
C THR A 125 -5.50 -8.83 -31.63
N ALA A 126 -6.40 -7.95 -31.16
CA ALA A 126 -6.67 -7.73 -29.73
C ALA A 126 -7.88 -8.56 -29.27
N VAL A 127 -7.74 -9.18 -28.12
CA VAL A 127 -8.86 -9.76 -27.37
C VAL A 127 -9.21 -8.79 -26.24
N VAL A 128 -10.46 -8.39 -26.15
CA VAL A 128 -10.96 -7.57 -25.05
C VAL A 128 -11.37 -8.53 -23.92
N HIS A 129 -10.62 -8.51 -22.81
CA HIS A 129 -10.88 -9.39 -21.68
C HIS A 129 -12.01 -8.85 -20.80
N LYS A 130 -12.00 -7.54 -20.56
CA LYS A 130 -12.92 -6.90 -19.62
C LYS A 130 -13.27 -5.50 -20.10
N VAL A 131 -14.53 -5.11 -19.96
CA VAL A 131 -14.98 -3.72 -20.15
C VAL A 131 -15.77 -3.33 -18.92
N ASP A 132 -15.28 -2.33 -18.20
CA ASP A 132 -15.93 -1.73 -17.05
C ASP A 132 -16.40 -0.32 -17.40
N SER A 133 -17.56 0.08 -16.89
CA SER A 133 -18.10 1.42 -17.08
C SER A 133 -18.64 1.95 -15.75
N VAL A 134 -18.21 3.15 -15.40
CA VAL A 134 -18.67 3.86 -14.19
C VAL A 134 -19.14 5.25 -14.60
N GLY A 135 -20.36 5.63 -14.21
CA GLY A 135 -20.85 6.98 -14.45
C GLY A 135 -20.01 8.03 -13.71
N GLY A 136 -19.71 9.16 -14.35
CA GLY A 136 -18.84 10.19 -13.76
C GLY A 136 -19.35 10.75 -12.42
N GLN A 137 -20.68 10.85 -12.26
CA GLN A 137 -21.28 11.26 -10.98
C GLN A 137 -21.01 10.24 -9.86
N VAL A 138 -21.09 8.94 -10.19
CA VAL A 138 -20.81 7.84 -9.25
C VAL A 138 -19.34 7.85 -8.85
N GLY A 139 -18.41 8.04 -9.80
CA GLY A 139 -16.98 8.13 -9.54
C GLY A 139 -16.64 9.24 -8.55
N ASN A 140 -17.18 10.46 -8.75
CA ASN A 140 -16.94 11.57 -7.82
C ASN A 140 -17.53 11.31 -6.42
N GLU A 141 -18.70 10.69 -6.34
CA GLU A 141 -19.31 10.30 -5.06
C GLU A 141 -18.45 9.24 -4.33
N LEU A 142 -17.97 8.25 -5.06
CA LEU A 142 -17.07 7.22 -4.52
C LEU A 142 -15.74 7.82 -4.04
N TYR A 143 -15.16 8.76 -4.78
CA TYR A 143 -13.95 9.47 -4.36
C TYR A 143 -14.15 10.19 -3.01
N LEU A 144 -15.21 10.98 -2.87
CA LEU A 144 -15.49 11.72 -1.64
C LEU A 144 -15.79 10.78 -0.46
N ARG A 145 -16.58 9.73 -0.67
CA ARG A 145 -16.89 8.74 0.36
C ARG A 145 -15.63 7.97 0.80
N SER A 146 -14.77 7.61 -0.13
CA SER A 146 -13.52 6.90 0.12
C SER A 146 -12.52 7.76 0.90
N ALA A 147 -12.34 9.01 0.49
CA ALA A 147 -11.50 9.96 1.23
C ALA A 147 -12.03 10.17 2.66
N GLY A 148 -13.35 10.29 2.82
CA GLY A 148 -14.00 10.37 4.12
C GLY A 148 -13.79 9.11 4.97
N ALA A 149 -13.87 7.91 4.38
CA ALA A 149 -13.66 6.65 5.08
C ALA A 149 -12.22 6.52 5.61
N VAL A 150 -11.21 6.88 4.80
CA VAL A 150 -9.80 6.89 5.24
C VAL A 150 -9.59 7.90 6.36
N ALA A 151 -10.10 9.13 6.20
CA ALA A 151 -9.97 10.16 7.23
C ALA A 151 -10.63 9.74 8.54
N LEU A 152 -11.83 9.15 8.48
CA LEU A 152 -12.54 8.63 9.65
C LEU A 152 -11.79 7.46 10.29
N ALA A 153 -11.29 6.51 9.52
CA ALA A 153 -10.49 5.39 10.02
C ALA A 153 -9.25 5.89 10.76
N MET A 154 -8.50 6.83 10.16
CA MET A 154 -7.31 7.43 10.80
C MET A 154 -7.69 8.19 12.08
N LEU A 155 -8.79 8.95 12.08
CA LEU A 155 -9.27 9.66 13.27
C LEU A 155 -9.63 8.69 14.41
N LEU A 156 -10.39 7.63 14.11
CA LEU A 156 -10.77 6.63 15.10
C LEU A 156 -9.54 5.89 15.66
N MET A 157 -8.56 5.58 14.81
CA MET A 157 -7.29 4.99 15.25
C MET A 157 -6.48 5.94 16.12
N LEU A 158 -6.41 7.22 15.77
CA LEU A 158 -5.76 8.24 16.59
C LEU A 158 -6.39 8.33 17.99
N ILE A 159 -7.71 8.38 18.05
CA ILE A 159 -8.46 8.41 19.31
C ILE A 159 -8.16 7.14 20.13
N TYR A 160 -8.25 5.95 19.52
CA TYR A 160 -7.99 4.68 20.17
C TYR A 160 -6.55 4.63 20.76
N VAL A 161 -5.56 4.97 19.96
CA VAL A 161 -4.14 4.94 20.37
C VAL A 161 -3.88 5.95 21.50
N THR A 162 -4.49 7.16 21.43
CA THR A 162 -4.34 8.20 22.45
C THR A 162 -4.95 7.79 23.79
N ILE A 163 -6.10 7.11 23.78
CA ILE A 163 -6.74 6.60 25.00
C ILE A 163 -5.97 5.41 25.57
N ARG A 164 -5.44 4.53 24.72
CA ARG A 164 -4.81 3.27 25.13
C ARG A 164 -3.39 3.42 25.64
N PHE A 165 -2.62 4.39 25.10
CA PHE A 165 -1.19 4.57 25.37
C PHE A 165 -0.88 5.92 26.03
N GLU A 166 0.30 5.99 26.65
CA GLU A 166 0.87 7.27 27.09
C GLU A 166 1.14 8.17 25.87
N PHE A 167 0.92 9.47 26.03
CA PHE A 167 0.99 10.46 24.96
C PHE A 167 2.24 10.35 24.06
N LYS A 168 3.41 10.10 24.65
CA LYS A 168 4.67 9.97 23.90
C LYS A 168 4.68 8.77 22.94
N LEU A 169 4.15 7.62 23.38
CA LEU A 169 4.05 6.41 22.56
C LEU A 169 2.94 6.55 21.50
N ALA A 170 1.84 7.20 21.85
CA ALA A 170 0.75 7.50 20.94
C ALA A 170 1.21 8.37 19.76
N VAL A 171 1.96 9.45 20.02
CA VAL A 171 2.53 10.31 18.97
C VAL A 171 3.47 9.50 18.05
N GLY A 172 4.33 8.65 18.62
CA GLY A 172 5.21 7.78 17.82
C GLY A 172 4.44 6.83 16.91
N ALA A 173 3.39 6.17 17.41
CA ALA A 173 2.56 5.27 16.64
C ALA A 173 1.81 5.99 15.50
N VAL A 174 1.26 7.19 15.76
CA VAL A 174 0.57 7.98 14.74
C VAL A 174 1.53 8.46 13.65
N LEU A 175 2.73 8.93 14.02
CA LEU A 175 3.74 9.33 13.03
C LEU A 175 4.19 8.14 12.17
N SER A 176 4.33 6.95 12.75
CA SER A 176 4.62 5.74 12.00
C SER A 176 3.53 5.41 10.98
N LEU A 177 2.25 5.44 11.39
CA LEU A 177 1.12 5.20 10.50
C LEU A 177 1.05 6.22 9.35
N LEU A 178 1.23 7.51 9.66
CA LEU A 178 1.27 8.55 8.64
C LEU A 178 2.40 8.34 7.64
N HIS A 179 3.59 7.97 8.14
CA HIS A 179 4.73 7.62 7.31
C HIS A 179 4.39 6.47 6.35
N ASP A 180 3.84 5.37 6.86
CA ASP A 180 3.53 4.18 6.07
C ASP A 180 2.53 4.49 4.95
N VAL A 181 1.48 5.25 5.26
CA VAL A 181 0.48 5.69 4.28
C VAL A 181 1.09 6.61 3.23
N ILE A 182 1.87 7.62 3.65
CA ILE A 182 2.50 8.59 2.72
C ILE A 182 3.48 7.88 1.79
N VAL A 183 4.29 6.96 2.31
CA VAL A 183 5.26 6.21 1.49
C VAL A 183 4.54 5.30 0.51
N THR A 184 3.51 4.59 0.91
CA THR A 184 2.72 3.73 0.03
C THR A 184 2.08 4.53 -1.10
N ILE A 185 1.36 5.61 -0.77
CA ILE A 185 0.75 6.50 -1.78
C ILE A 185 1.83 7.11 -2.69
N GLY A 186 2.99 7.48 -2.13
CA GLY A 186 4.13 8.02 -2.87
C GLY A 186 4.70 7.06 -3.90
N ILE A 187 4.76 5.76 -3.60
CA ILE A 187 5.19 4.73 -4.54
C ILE A 187 4.19 4.62 -5.70
N PHE A 188 2.87 4.61 -5.43
CA PHE A 188 1.85 4.63 -6.46
C PHE A 188 1.96 5.86 -7.35
N ALA A 189 2.19 7.05 -6.78
CA ALA A 189 2.40 8.28 -7.53
C ALA A 189 3.70 8.24 -8.36
N MET A 190 4.78 7.68 -7.83
CA MET A 190 6.07 7.56 -8.53
C MET A 190 5.97 6.63 -9.74
N MET A 191 5.36 5.45 -9.55
CA MET A 191 5.21 4.41 -10.57
C MET A 191 4.02 4.64 -11.50
N GLN A 192 3.14 5.60 -11.18
CA GLN A 192 1.89 5.86 -11.91
C GLN A 192 1.00 4.62 -12.04
N TRP A 193 1.04 3.75 -11.03
CA TRP A 193 0.15 2.60 -10.96
C TRP A 193 -1.30 3.03 -10.75
N PRO A 194 -2.29 2.27 -11.27
CA PRO A 194 -3.70 2.58 -11.05
C PRO A 194 -4.04 2.61 -9.57
N PHE A 195 -4.66 3.68 -9.13
CA PHE A 195 -5.13 3.86 -7.75
C PHE A 195 -6.67 3.78 -7.75
N ASP A 196 -7.20 2.63 -7.36
CA ASP A 196 -8.62 2.28 -7.36
C ASP A 196 -9.13 1.95 -5.94
N LEU A 197 -10.38 1.51 -5.83
CA LEU A 197 -10.98 1.11 -4.56
C LEU A 197 -10.27 -0.11 -3.94
N THR A 198 -9.70 -0.98 -4.75
CA THR A 198 -8.97 -2.17 -4.28
C THR A 198 -7.69 -1.74 -3.56
N VAL A 199 -6.92 -0.81 -4.17
CA VAL A 199 -5.73 -0.21 -3.56
C VAL A 199 -6.08 0.55 -2.28
N LEU A 200 -7.19 1.27 -2.28
CA LEU A 200 -7.67 1.95 -1.07
C LEU A 200 -7.95 0.95 0.07
N ALA A 201 -8.62 -0.16 -0.24
CA ALA A 201 -8.87 -1.23 0.73
C ALA A 201 -7.56 -1.84 1.25
N ALA A 202 -6.55 -2.02 0.38
CA ALA A 202 -5.22 -2.48 0.77
C ALA A 202 -4.53 -1.49 1.73
N ILE A 203 -4.63 -0.18 1.48
CA ILE A 203 -4.10 0.85 2.39
C ILE A 203 -4.80 0.80 3.75
N LEU A 204 -6.11 0.62 3.79
CA LEU A 204 -6.84 0.48 5.06
C LEU A 204 -6.41 -0.78 5.81
N ALA A 205 -6.19 -1.90 5.12
CA ALA A 205 -5.64 -3.12 5.70
C ALA A 205 -4.21 -2.91 6.22
N LEU A 206 -3.34 -2.22 5.45
CA LEU A 206 -1.99 -1.87 5.85
C LEU A 206 -1.98 -1.04 7.15
N ILE A 207 -2.85 -0.03 7.26
CA ILE A 207 -2.99 0.79 8.47
C ILE A 207 -3.35 -0.09 9.67
N GLY A 208 -4.31 -1.01 9.53
CA GLY A 208 -4.71 -1.93 10.59
C GLY A 208 -3.57 -2.86 11.02
N PHE A 209 -2.81 -3.37 10.06
CA PHE A 209 -1.66 -4.25 10.30
C PHE A 209 -0.50 -3.52 10.98
N SER A 210 -0.11 -2.35 10.48
CA SER A 210 0.94 -1.52 11.07
C SER A 210 0.59 -1.08 12.50
N LEU A 211 -0.67 -0.73 12.73
CA LEU A 211 -1.16 -0.41 14.08
C LEU A 211 -1.01 -1.57 15.05
N ASN A 212 -1.31 -2.81 14.62
CA ASN A 212 -1.19 -3.99 15.48
C ASN A 212 0.24 -4.17 15.98
N ASP A 213 1.24 -4.04 15.12
CA ASP A 213 2.64 -4.18 15.51
C ASP A 213 3.10 -3.02 16.41
N ASN A 214 2.70 -1.80 16.08
CA ASN A 214 2.98 -0.62 16.92
C ASN A 214 2.40 -0.77 18.35
N ILE A 215 1.18 -1.34 18.48
CA ILE A 215 0.55 -1.61 19.77
C ILE A 215 1.36 -2.64 20.57
N VAL A 216 1.76 -3.75 19.94
CA VAL A 216 2.50 -4.83 20.61
C VAL A 216 3.84 -4.32 21.16
N VAL A 217 4.58 -3.58 20.35
CA VAL A 217 5.88 -3.01 20.74
C VAL A 217 5.70 -1.95 21.84
N SER A 218 4.73 -1.06 21.68
CA SER A 218 4.48 0.02 22.65
C SER A 218 4.04 -0.51 24.01
N ASP A 219 3.18 -1.54 24.04
CA ASP A 219 2.73 -2.17 25.28
C ASP A 219 3.91 -2.86 25.99
N ARG A 220 4.79 -3.52 25.24
CA ARG A 220 5.99 -4.15 25.79
C ARG A 220 7.00 -3.13 26.32
N ILE A 221 7.21 -2.04 25.60
CA ILE A 221 8.04 -0.92 26.08
C ILE A 221 7.49 -0.39 27.42
N ARG A 222 6.20 -0.10 27.49
CA ARG A 222 5.54 0.39 28.73
C ARG A 222 5.65 -0.61 29.87
N GLU A 223 5.45 -1.89 29.62
CA GLU A 223 5.61 -2.96 30.59
C GLU A 223 7.04 -2.99 31.14
N ASN A 224 8.04 -2.92 30.27
CA ASN A 224 9.44 -2.97 30.63
C ASN A 224 9.89 -1.74 31.43
N PHE A 225 9.40 -0.55 31.08
CA PHE A 225 9.64 0.66 31.91
C PHE A 225 9.11 0.52 33.34
N ARG A 226 8.04 -0.24 33.58
CA ARG A 226 7.50 -0.48 34.93
C ARG A 226 8.25 -1.56 35.70
N LYS A 227 8.75 -2.59 35.00
CA LYS A 227 9.33 -3.80 35.61
C LYS A 227 10.86 -3.71 35.79
N ILE A 228 11.56 -3.11 34.83
CA ILE A 228 13.03 -3.08 34.81
C ILE A 228 13.51 -1.87 35.60
N ARG A 229 14.38 -2.10 36.57
CA ARG A 229 15.03 -1.05 37.37
C ARG A 229 16.53 -0.98 37.04
N GLY A 230 17.07 0.25 37.01
CA GLY A 230 18.52 0.46 36.81
C GLY A 230 19.01 0.35 35.39
N ALA A 231 18.14 0.14 34.38
CA ALA A 231 18.47 0.21 32.95
C ALA A 231 18.19 1.61 32.40
N THR A 232 18.97 2.00 31.40
CA THR A 232 18.72 3.25 30.67
C THR A 232 17.48 3.12 29.76
N PRO A 233 16.81 4.24 29.39
CA PRO A 233 15.68 4.17 28.46
C PRO A 233 15.99 3.46 27.15
N LEU A 234 17.18 3.64 26.58
CA LEU A 234 17.61 2.98 25.35
C LEU A 234 17.76 1.46 25.52
N GLU A 235 18.29 1.02 26.66
CA GLU A 235 18.38 -0.41 26.98
C GLU A 235 16.99 -1.03 27.13
N ILE A 236 16.06 -0.35 27.80
CA ILE A 236 14.67 -0.82 27.97
C ILE A 236 13.98 -0.99 26.61
N VAL A 237 14.16 -0.04 25.70
CA VAL A 237 13.61 -0.13 24.33
C VAL A 237 14.23 -1.29 23.56
N ASN A 238 15.57 -1.48 23.62
CA ASN A 238 16.22 -2.62 22.97
C ASN A 238 15.72 -3.97 23.49
N ILE A 239 15.49 -4.08 24.79
CA ILE A 239 14.93 -5.29 25.42
C ILE A 239 13.51 -5.53 24.89
N ALA A 240 12.66 -4.51 24.90
CA ALA A 240 11.27 -4.63 24.44
C ALA A 240 11.19 -5.05 22.95
N LEU A 241 12.01 -4.44 22.10
CA LEU A 241 12.10 -4.80 20.68
C LEU A 241 12.59 -6.24 20.48
N THR A 242 13.59 -6.68 21.25
CA THR A 242 14.10 -8.04 21.19
C THR A 242 13.04 -9.05 21.60
N GLU A 243 12.30 -8.79 22.67
CA GLU A 243 11.23 -9.65 23.18
C GLU A 243 10.03 -9.76 22.23
N THR A 244 9.72 -8.71 21.48
CA THR A 244 8.61 -8.70 20.51
C THR A 244 9.01 -9.18 19.13
N LEU A 245 10.31 -9.20 18.81
CA LEU A 245 10.85 -9.48 17.47
C LEU A 245 10.30 -10.77 16.86
N LYS A 246 10.30 -11.86 17.62
CA LYS A 246 9.81 -13.16 17.13
C LYS A 246 8.35 -13.08 16.72
N ARG A 247 7.52 -12.39 17.50
CA ARG A 247 6.09 -12.20 17.19
C ARG A 247 5.92 -11.35 15.93
N THR A 248 6.62 -10.22 15.85
CA THR A 248 6.55 -9.33 14.68
C THR A 248 7.00 -10.02 13.39
N ILE A 249 8.08 -10.83 13.44
CA ILE A 249 8.51 -11.63 12.29
C ILE A 249 7.44 -12.64 11.89
N HIS A 250 6.83 -13.36 12.83
CA HIS A 250 5.78 -14.34 12.51
C HIS A 250 4.55 -13.66 11.89
N THR A 251 4.10 -12.54 12.44
CA THR A 251 2.94 -11.80 11.90
C THR A 251 3.23 -11.25 10.51
N SER A 252 4.40 -10.64 10.30
CA SER A 252 4.82 -10.12 8.99
C SER A 252 4.99 -11.23 7.95
N MET A 253 5.56 -12.38 8.34
CA MET A 253 5.72 -13.53 7.45
C MET A 253 4.36 -14.12 7.03
N THR A 254 3.42 -14.19 7.97
CA THR A 254 2.06 -14.68 7.67
C THR A 254 1.37 -13.76 6.67
N LEU A 255 1.45 -12.43 6.86
CA LEU A 255 0.91 -11.47 5.92
C LEU A 255 1.58 -11.59 4.55
N LEU A 256 2.92 -11.66 4.51
CA LEU A 256 3.68 -11.80 3.26
C LEU A 256 3.24 -13.03 2.47
N LEU A 257 3.04 -14.18 3.14
CA LEU A 257 2.57 -15.41 2.48
C LEU A 257 1.16 -15.23 1.90
N VAL A 258 0.25 -14.56 2.61
CA VAL A 258 -1.10 -14.27 2.11
C VAL A 258 -1.04 -13.33 0.90
N VAL A 259 -0.27 -12.25 0.99
CA VAL A 259 -0.09 -11.29 -0.12
C VAL A 259 0.53 -11.96 -1.34
N LEU A 260 1.57 -12.79 -1.17
CA LEU A 260 2.15 -13.57 -2.27
C LEU A 260 1.14 -14.55 -2.88
N ALA A 261 0.36 -15.24 -2.06
CA ALA A 261 -0.70 -16.12 -2.56
C ALA A 261 -1.74 -15.34 -3.38
N MET A 262 -2.16 -14.16 -2.92
CA MET A 262 -3.07 -13.29 -3.67
C MET A 262 -2.45 -12.79 -4.97
N MET A 263 -1.17 -12.42 -4.97
CA MET A 263 -0.46 -11.95 -6.15
C MET A 263 -0.37 -13.04 -7.25
N PHE A 264 -0.12 -14.30 -6.86
CA PHE A 264 0.04 -15.39 -7.84
C PHE A 264 -1.26 -16.11 -8.20
N LEU A 265 -2.25 -16.13 -7.30
CA LEU A 265 -3.48 -16.91 -7.46
C LEU A 265 -4.75 -16.05 -7.47
N GLY A 266 -4.66 -14.76 -7.13
CA GLY A 266 -5.81 -13.88 -6.94
C GLY A 266 -6.44 -13.36 -8.22
N GLY A 267 -5.85 -13.61 -9.40
CA GLY A 267 -6.34 -13.09 -10.67
C GLY A 267 -6.23 -11.55 -10.78
N ASP A 268 -6.69 -11.01 -11.90
CA ASP A 268 -6.51 -9.57 -12.22
C ASP A 268 -7.18 -8.62 -11.21
N GLY A 269 -8.29 -9.03 -10.61
CA GLY A 269 -9.03 -8.20 -9.63
C GLY A 269 -8.32 -7.99 -8.30
N LEU A 270 -7.39 -8.87 -7.92
CA LEU A 270 -6.64 -8.77 -6.66
C LEU A 270 -5.16 -8.42 -6.85
N HIS A 271 -4.70 -8.33 -8.09
CA HIS A 271 -3.30 -8.04 -8.40
C HIS A 271 -2.83 -6.71 -7.77
N TRP A 272 -3.66 -5.66 -7.83
CA TRP A 272 -3.32 -4.34 -7.27
C TRP A 272 -3.53 -4.23 -5.76
N PHE A 273 -4.20 -5.21 -5.15
CA PHE A 273 -4.32 -5.32 -3.70
C PHE A 273 -3.04 -5.92 -3.07
N SER A 274 -2.38 -6.81 -3.76
CA SER A 274 -1.19 -7.54 -3.29
C SER A 274 0.11 -6.83 -3.62
#